data_cb257a086cf973fb260415a1dda6814c
#
_entry.id   cb257a086cf973fb260415a1dda6814c
#
_cell.length_a   1.000
_cell.length_b   1.000
_cell.length_c   1.000
_cell.angle_alpha   90.00
_cell.angle_beta   90.00
_cell.angle_gamma   90.00
#
_symmetry.space_group_name_H-M   'P 1'
#
loop_
_entity.id
_entity.type
_entity.pdbx_description
1 polymer ?
#
loop_
_entity_poly.entity_id
_entity_poly.type
_entity_poly.pdbx_seq_one_letter_code
_entity_poly.pdbx_strand_id
1 'polypeptide(L)'
;KNFKLLWDFMKGNRLLYLASIISIGLATIFSFLSPLVIRYTIDSVIGGTPMNAPIWVMNIIESIGGQDTLRQNIWMCSIAVVLLSLINGIFTYYKGKWSAVASESIAQNMKDTLYDKLQNVRYDYYVKAETGDLIQRCTSDVDTVRRFLAIQLVEVGRAVFMLGMAIAIMFSLDVRMTLVSMSIIPGIFLFSTLYYMKVKESFLECDESEGQLTTVLQENLTGMRVVRAFARQPYERDKFDEVNRDFRGKVSNLISLLAWYWSFSDFLSMLQMGIVLVSGVYWTVSGHMTLGTLVVFTTYEGMLLWPV
;
A
#
# COMPACT_ATOMS: atom_id res chain seq x y z
N LYS A 1 -0.75 -13.08 20.80
CA LYS A 1 -0.83 -12.30 22.07
C LYS A 1 -0.90 -10.79 21.77
N ASN A 2 -0.09 -10.29 20.86
CA ASN A 2 -0.01 -8.85 20.51
C ASN A 2 -1.26 -8.33 19.79
N PHE A 3 -1.90 -9.15 18.94
CA PHE A 3 -3.13 -8.76 18.24
C PHE A 3 -4.32 -8.57 19.20
N LYS A 4 -4.39 -9.36 20.27
CA LYS A 4 -5.42 -9.20 21.30
C LYS A 4 -5.26 -7.89 22.07
N LEU A 5 -4.02 -7.48 22.33
CA LEU A 5 -3.71 -6.22 22.98
C LEU A 5 -4.16 -5.01 22.12
N LEU A 6 -3.81 -5.02 20.83
CA LEU A 6 -4.27 -4.00 19.87
C LEU A 6 -5.81 -3.94 19.82
N TRP A 7 -6.46 -5.09 19.76
CA TRP A 7 -7.92 -5.19 19.76
C TRP A 7 -8.57 -4.64 21.03
N ASP A 8 -7.90 -4.75 22.17
CA ASP A 8 -8.38 -4.18 23.42
C ASP A 8 -8.22 -2.65 23.45
N PHE A 9 -7.14 -2.08 22.91
CA PHE A 9 -6.98 -0.63 22.76
C PHE A 9 -7.95 -0.01 21.75
N MET A 10 -8.46 -0.80 20.80
CA MET A 10 -9.50 -0.38 19.87
C MET A 10 -10.91 -0.26 20.48
N LYS A 11 -11.10 -0.61 21.76
CA LYS A 11 -12.40 -0.47 22.45
C LYS A 11 -12.86 0.99 22.39
N GLY A 12 -14.11 1.20 21.97
CA GLY A 12 -14.69 2.53 21.74
C GLY A 12 -14.59 3.01 20.29
N ASN A 13 -13.55 2.64 19.55
CA ASN A 13 -13.32 3.10 18.16
C ASN A 13 -13.50 1.99 17.11
N ARG A 14 -13.91 0.79 17.52
CA ARG A 14 -14.08 -0.37 16.61
C ARG A 14 -15.07 -0.11 15.49
N LEU A 15 -16.18 0.61 15.80
CA LEU A 15 -17.19 0.95 14.78
C LEU A 15 -16.63 1.90 13.72
N LEU A 16 -15.85 2.90 14.13
CA LEU A 16 -15.19 3.83 13.19
C LEU A 16 -14.20 3.10 12.29
N TYR A 17 -13.43 2.18 12.87
CA TYR A 17 -12.47 1.38 12.12
C TYR A 17 -13.17 0.43 11.13
N LEU A 18 -14.26 -0.21 11.57
CA LEU A 18 -15.08 -1.07 10.71
C LEU A 18 -15.74 -0.26 9.60
N ALA A 19 -16.24 0.94 9.89
CA ALA A 19 -16.77 1.85 8.89
C ALA A 19 -15.70 2.28 7.86
N SER A 20 -14.44 2.47 8.29
CA SER A 20 -13.32 2.73 7.40
C SER A 20 -13.05 1.54 6.46
N ILE A 21 -13.07 0.30 6.98
CA ILE A 21 -12.90 -0.93 6.18
C ILE A 21 -14.05 -1.11 5.18
N ILE A 22 -15.28 -0.86 5.59
CA ILE A 22 -16.45 -0.91 4.68
C ILE A 22 -16.31 0.15 3.59
N SER A 23 -15.89 1.37 3.95
CA SER A 23 -15.72 2.44 2.97
C SER A 23 -14.63 2.12 1.94
N ILE A 24 -13.53 1.47 2.35
CA ILE A 24 -12.51 1.06 1.38
C ILE A 24 -13.03 -0.04 0.45
N GLY A 25 -13.83 -0.98 0.97
CA GLY A 25 -14.51 -1.99 0.15
C GLY A 25 -15.43 -1.36 -0.88
N LEU A 26 -16.29 -0.41 -0.47
CA LEU A 26 -17.17 0.33 -1.38
C LEU A 26 -16.39 1.16 -2.39
N ALA A 27 -15.37 1.91 -1.96
CA ALA A 27 -14.50 2.65 -2.87
C ALA A 27 -13.88 1.73 -3.93
N THR A 28 -13.40 0.56 -3.53
CA THR A 28 -12.83 -0.44 -4.44
C THR A 28 -13.88 -0.93 -5.45
N ILE A 29 -15.11 -1.23 -5.02
CA ILE A 29 -16.20 -1.63 -5.91
C ILE A 29 -16.43 -0.57 -7.00
N PHE A 30 -16.58 0.70 -6.61
CA PHE A 30 -16.82 1.79 -7.57
C PHE A 30 -15.61 2.03 -8.49
N SER A 31 -14.39 1.81 -8.00
CA SER A 31 -13.19 1.86 -8.83
C SER A 31 -13.20 0.79 -9.94
N PHE A 32 -13.62 -0.45 -9.61
CA PHE A 32 -13.69 -1.56 -10.58
C PHE A 32 -14.89 -1.47 -11.53
N LEU A 33 -15.95 -0.75 -11.18
CA LEU A 33 -17.08 -0.53 -12.08
C LEU A 33 -16.73 0.41 -13.24
N SER A 34 -15.82 1.36 -13.07
CA SER A 34 -15.46 2.34 -14.09
C SER A 34 -14.92 1.69 -15.38
N PRO A 35 -13.93 0.76 -15.34
CA PRO A 35 -13.50 0.04 -16.55
C PRO A 35 -14.59 -0.82 -17.20
N LEU A 36 -15.54 -1.34 -16.42
CA LEU A 36 -16.68 -2.09 -16.98
C LEU A 36 -17.62 -1.18 -17.78
N VAL A 37 -17.86 0.06 -17.32
CA VAL A 37 -18.62 1.04 -18.11
C VAL A 37 -17.91 1.34 -19.44
N ILE A 38 -16.58 1.51 -19.41
CA ILE A 38 -15.76 1.71 -20.61
C ILE A 38 -15.91 0.50 -21.56
N ARG A 39 -15.85 -0.72 -21.03
CA ARG A 39 -16.07 -1.95 -21.82
C ARG A 39 -17.41 -1.92 -22.54
N TYR A 40 -18.51 -1.71 -21.81
CA TYR A 40 -19.84 -1.67 -22.42
C TYR A 40 -19.98 -0.52 -23.43
N THR A 41 -19.32 0.59 -23.19
CA THR A 41 -19.29 1.71 -24.16
C THR A 41 -18.60 1.30 -25.44
N ILE A 42 -17.45 0.64 -25.37
CA ILE A 42 -16.69 0.20 -26.54
C ILE A 42 -17.43 -0.92 -27.29
N ASP A 43 -17.84 -1.98 -26.58
CA ASP A 43 -18.38 -3.18 -27.20
C ASP A 43 -19.82 -2.99 -27.69
N SER A 44 -20.69 -2.40 -26.86
CA SER A 44 -22.12 -2.37 -27.13
C SER A 44 -22.56 -1.03 -27.74
N VAL A 45 -22.11 0.12 -27.21
CA VAL A 45 -22.57 1.42 -27.72
C VAL A 45 -21.89 1.74 -29.04
N ILE A 46 -20.56 1.55 -29.15
CA ILE A 46 -19.79 1.85 -30.38
C ILE A 46 -19.82 0.63 -31.31
N GLY A 47 -19.48 -0.56 -30.78
CA GLY A 47 -19.35 -1.80 -31.56
C GLY A 47 -20.67 -2.44 -31.96
N GLY A 48 -21.82 -2.04 -31.39
CA GLY A 48 -23.14 -2.52 -31.75
C GLY A 48 -23.41 -3.97 -31.32
N THR A 49 -22.58 -4.56 -30.44
CA THR A 49 -22.86 -5.93 -29.92
C THR A 49 -23.96 -5.87 -28.86
N PRO A 50 -24.80 -6.96 -28.76
CA PRO A 50 -25.83 -7.02 -27.73
C PRO A 50 -25.19 -6.87 -26.32
N MET A 51 -25.77 -6.02 -25.52
CA MET A 51 -25.23 -5.70 -24.18
C MET A 51 -25.53 -6.88 -23.22
N ASN A 52 -24.47 -7.52 -22.75
CA ASN A 52 -24.54 -8.60 -21.77
C ASN A 52 -24.19 -8.05 -20.38
N ALA A 53 -25.05 -7.18 -19.83
CA ALA A 53 -24.89 -6.57 -18.53
C ALA A 53 -25.82 -7.20 -17.48
N PRO A 54 -25.53 -7.09 -16.18
CA PRO A 54 -26.45 -7.48 -15.13
C PRO A 54 -27.83 -6.82 -15.29
N ILE A 55 -28.89 -7.53 -14.93
CA ILE A 55 -30.29 -7.08 -15.12
C ILE A 55 -30.56 -5.66 -14.60
N TRP A 56 -29.98 -5.30 -13.45
CA TRP A 56 -30.13 -3.98 -12.87
C TRP A 56 -29.52 -2.86 -13.73
N VAL A 57 -28.40 -3.15 -14.43
CA VAL A 57 -27.79 -2.20 -15.38
C VAL A 57 -28.66 -2.06 -16.61
N MET A 58 -29.17 -3.19 -17.14
CA MET A 58 -30.07 -3.19 -18.29
C MET A 58 -31.34 -2.38 -18.02
N ASN A 59 -31.95 -2.55 -16.85
CA ASN A 59 -33.13 -1.78 -16.45
C ASN A 59 -32.86 -0.26 -16.38
N ILE A 60 -31.68 0.15 -15.92
CA ILE A 60 -31.26 1.55 -15.91
C ILE A 60 -31.11 2.06 -17.35
N ILE A 61 -30.49 1.31 -18.22
CA ILE A 61 -30.26 1.68 -19.61
C ILE A 61 -31.60 1.76 -20.38
N GLU A 62 -32.50 0.82 -20.17
CA GLU A 62 -33.85 0.86 -20.75
C GLU A 62 -34.64 2.08 -20.27
N SER A 63 -34.53 2.46 -19.00
CA SER A 63 -35.21 3.65 -18.46
C SER A 63 -34.69 4.96 -19.06
N ILE A 64 -33.47 5.00 -19.59
CA ILE A 64 -32.84 6.17 -20.22
C ILE A 64 -33.13 6.21 -21.74
N GLY A 65 -33.78 5.18 -22.31
CA GLY A 65 -34.12 5.12 -23.72
C GLY A 65 -33.38 4.05 -24.52
N GLY A 66 -32.73 3.10 -23.85
CA GLY A 66 -32.08 1.95 -24.47
C GLY A 66 -30.71 2.23 -25.10
N GLN A 67 -30.17 1.22 -25.78
CA GLN A 67 -28.84 1.25 -26.40
C GLN A 67 -28.71 2.30 -27.51
N ASP A 68 -29.78 2.53 -28.28
CA ASP A 68 -29.76 3.49 -29.38
C ASP A 68 -29.64 4.94 -28.88
N THR A 69 -30.29 5.27 -27.76
CA THR A 69 -30.17 6.59 -27.12
C THR A 69 -28.76 6.82 -26.59
N LEU A 70 -28.12 5.81 -26.00
CA LEU A 70 -26.71 5.89 -25.56
C LEU A 70 -25.76 6.07 -26.74
N ARG A 71 -26.04 5.42 -27.88
CA ARG A 71 -25.24 5.57 -29.10
C ARG A 71 -25.28 6.98 -29.67
N GLN A 72 -26.44 7.64 -29.61
CA GLN A 72 -26.59 9.03 -30.01
C GLN A 72 -26.00 10.02 -29.02
N ASN A 73 -25.93 9.61 -27.74
CA ASN A 73 -25.51 10.45 -26.63
C ASN A 73 -24.36 9.83 -25.82
N ILE A 74 -23.21 9.55 -26.46
CA ILE A 74 -22.03 8.91 -25.84
C ILE A 74 -21.55 9.67 -24.58
N TRP A 75 -21.78 10.97 -24.50
CA TRP A 75 -21.46 11.78 -23.32
C TRP A 75 -22.13 11.28 -22.04
N MET A 76 -23.25 10.54 -22.11
CA MET A 76 -23.90 9.92 -20.94
C MET A 76 -23.01 8.86 -20.30
N CYS A 77 -22.27 8.06 -21.10
CA CYS A 77 -21.31 7.09 -20.61
C CYS A 77 -20.15 7.79 -19.87
N SER A 78 -19.71 8.93 -20.38
CA SER A 78 -18.67 9.76 -19.73
C SER A 78 -19.16 10.31 -18.39
N ILE A 79 -20.40 10.78 -18.31
CA ILE A 79 -21.00 11.22 -17.03
C ILE A 79 -21.09 10.05 -16.04
N ALA A 80 -21.47 8.85 -16.49
CA ALA A 80 -21.52 7.68 -15.62
C ALA A 80 -20.15 7.37 -15.01
N VAL A 81 -19.06 7.44 -15.77
CA VAL A 81 -17.69 7.27 -15.26
C VAL A 81 -17.33 8.38 -14.27
N VAL A 82 -17.68 9.64 -14.56
CA VAL A 82 -17.43 10.76 -13.64
C VAL A 82 -18.20 10.60 -12.32
N LEU A 83 -19.46 10.17 -12.38
CA LEU A 83 -20.28 9.92 -11.19
C LEU A 83 -19.69 8.76 -10.35
N LEU A 84 -19.28 7.66 -10.98
CA LEU A 84 -18.60 6.54 -10.28
C LEU A 84 -17.31 7.00 -9.62
N SER A 85 -16.51 7.83 -10.30
CA SER A 85 -15.28 8.40 -9.75
C SER A 85 -15.55 9.35 -8.59
N LEU A 86 -16.62 10.14 -8.65
CA LEU A 86 -17.04 11.04 -7.57
C LEU A 86 -17.47 10.23 -6.34
N ILE A 87 -18.27 9.20 -6.52
CA ILE A 87 -18.68 8.29 -5.45
C ILE A 87 -17.46 7.58 -4.82
N ASN A 88 -16.54 7.08 -5.65
CA ASN A 88 -15.27 6.52 -5.19
C ASN A 88 -14.50 7.53 -4.34
N GLY A 89 -14.39 8.78 -4.80
CA GLY A 89 -13.72 9.88 -4.06
C GLY A 89 -14.37 10.15 -2.69
N ILE A 90 -15.70 10.13 -2.62
CA ILE A 90 -16.45 10.30 -1.36
C ILE A 90 -16.10 9.18 -0.38
N PHE A 91 -16.15 7.92 -0.80
CA PHE A 91 -15.81 6.78 0.07
C PHE A 91 -14.34 6.77 0.46
N THR A 92 -13.43 7.18 -0.42
CA THR A 92 -12.00 7.34 -0.14
C THR A 92 -11.78 8.43 0.92
N TYR A 93 -12.50 9.54 0.85
CA TYR A 93 -12.47 10.59 1.86
C TYR A 93 -12.93 10.06 3.24
N TYR A 94 -14.09 9.40 3.29
CA TYR A 94 -14.60 8.84 4.55
C TYR A 94 -13.67 7.75 5.13
N LYS A 95 -13.10 6.88 4.27
CA LYS A 95 -12.04 5.93 4.68
C LYS A 95 -10.91 6.65 5.41
N GLY A 96 -10.35 7.68 4.79
CA GLY A 96 -9.25 8.45 5.36
C GLY A 96 -9.62 9.14 6.67
N LYS A 97 -10.78 9.82 6.69
CA LYS A 97 -11.28 10.51 7.88
C LYS A 97 -11.50 9.56 9.06
N TRP A 98 -12.21 8.47 8.85
CA TRP A 98 -12.54 7.53 9.94
C TRP A 98 -11.30 6.75 10.42
N SER A 99 -10.40 6.38 9.53
CA SER A 99 -9.13 5.76 9.90
C SER A 99 -8.26 6.70 10.73
N ALA A 100 -8.15 7.98 10.32
CA ALA A 100 -7.39 8.98 11.07
C ALA A 100 -7.97 9.23 12.47
N VAL A 101 -9.29 9.47 12.55
CA VAL A 101 -9.96 9.70 13.85
C VAL A 101 -9.81 8.49 14.76
N ALA A 102 -10.00 7.28 14.24
CA ALA A 102 -9.87 6.06 15.03
C ALA A 102 -8.43 5.85 15.53
N SER A 103 -7.42 6.04 14.66
CA SER A 103 -6.02 5.86 15.04
C SER A 103 -5.52 6.90 16.04
N GLU A 104 -5.94 8.17 15.92
CA GLU A 104 -5.61 9.22 16.91
C GLU A 104 -6.25 8.92 18.26
N SER A 105 -7.51 8.51 18.28
CA SER A 105 -8.20 8.15 19.53
C SER A 105 -7.57 6.92 20.20
N ILE A 106 -7.12 5.93 19.41
CA ILE A 106 -6.40 4.76 19.94
C ILE A 106 -5.05 5.20 20.52
N ALA A 107 -4.31 6.06 19.83
CA ALA A 107 -3.04 6.59 20.32
C ALA A 107 -3.20 7.38 21.62
N GLN A 108 -4.25 8.20 21.73
CA GLN A 108 -4.58 8.88 22.97
C GLN A 108 -4.84 7.87 24.10
N ASN A 109 -5.70 6.89 23.90
CA ASN A 109 -6.00 5.85 24.90
C ASN A 109 -4.72 5.08 25.31
N MET A 110 -3.82 4.82 24.36
CA MET A 110 -2.53 4.19 24.67
C MET A 110 -1.65 5.07 25.54
N LYS A 111 -1.52 6.37 25.19
CA LYS A 111 -0.72 7.34 25.96
C LYS A 111 -1.28 7.50 27.37
N ASP A 112 -2.58 7.65 27.51
CA ASP A 112 -3.26 7.76 28.81
C ASP A 112 -3.04 6.51 29.68
N THR A 113 -3.17 5.31 29.09
CA THR A 113 -2.94 4.04 29.79
C THR A 113 -1.48 3.87 30.20
N LEU A 114 -0.54 4.24 29.33
CA LEU A 114 0.89 4.18 29.63
C LEU A 114 1.26 5.17 30.74
N TYR A 115 0.72 6.39 30.68
CA TYR A 115 0.96 7.40 31.69
C TYR A 115 0.42 6.98 33.06
N ASP A 116 -0.83 6.47 33.11
CA ASP A 116 -1.43 5.94 34.35
C ASP A 116 -0.60 4.79 34.93
N LYS A 117 -0.15 3.87 34.08
CA LYS A 117 0.75 2.79 34.52
C LYS A 117 2.07 3.31 35.06
N LEU A 118 2.69 4.29 34.40
CA LEU A 118 3.92 4.89 34.88
C LEU A 118 3.72 5.50 36.28
N GLN A 119 2.62 6.19 36.54
CA GLN A 119 2.35 6.76 37.85
C GLN A 119 2.20 5.69 38.96
N ASN A 120 1.76 4.49 38.61
CA ASN A 120 1.45 3.40 39.55
C ASN A 120 2.53 2.29 39.60
N VAL A 121 3.62 2.42 38.87
CA VAL A 121 4.73 1.43 38.88
C VAL A 121 5.56 1.57 40.17
N ARG A 122 6.08 0.45 40.67
CA ARG A 122 6.94 0.40 41.85
C ARG A 122 8.23 1.17 41.62
N TYR A 123 8.72 1.83 42.68
CA TYR A 123 9.94 2.64 42.66
C TYR A 123 11.17 1.88 42.13
N ASP A 124 11.30 0.60 42.46
CA ASP A 124 12.41 -0.27 41.99
C ASP A 124 12.51 -0.32 40.45
N TYR A 125 11.41 -0.11 39.74
CA TYR A 125 11.40 -0.06 38.28
C TYR A 125 12.07 1.23 37.76
N TYR A 126 11.78 2.37 38.39
CA TYR A 126 12.37 3.66 38.01
C TYR A 126 13.88 3.72 38.24
N VAL A 127 14.37 3.04 39.27
CA VAL A 127 15.82 2.98 39.57
C VAL A 127 16.58 2.22 38.47
N LYS A 128 15.92 1.25 37.83
CA LYS A 128 16.53 0.39 36.79
C LYS A 128 16.25 0.86 35.36
N ALA A 129 15.21 1.64 35.14
CA ALA A 129 14.79 2.09 33.84
C ALA A 129 15.45 3.43 33.47
N GLU A 130 15.92 3.53 32.25
CA GLU A 130 16.40 4.81 31.72
C GLU A 130 15.21 5.71 31.38
N THR A 131 15.22 6.93 31.88
CA THR A 131 14.13 7.91 31.63
C THR A 131 13.89 8.14 30.13
N GLY A 132 14.98 8.13 29.33
CA GLY A 132 14.90 8.26 27.88
C GLY A 132 14.10 7.14 27.20
N ASP A 133 14.31 5.87 27.61
CA ASP A 133 13.56 4.71 27.10
C ASP A 133 12.07 4.80 27.43
N LEU A 134 11.74 5.24 28.66
CA LEU A 134 10.35 5.43 29.05
C LEU A 134 9.64 6.53 28.24
N ILE A 135 10.33 7.64 27.99
CA ILE A 135 9.81 8.71 27.14
C ILE A 135 9.62 8.20 25.71
N GLN A 136 10.58 7.48 25.14
CA GLN A 136 10.50 6.92 23.79
C GLN A 136 9.29 6.00 23.65
N ARG A 137 9.06 5.11 24.62
CA ARG A 137 7.89 4.19 24.61
C ARG A 137 6.58 4.94 24.65
N CYS A 138 6.48 6.04 25.40
CA CYS A 138 5.26 6.83 25.50
C CYS A 138 5.01 7.76 24.31
N THR A 139 6.03 8.03 23.51
CA THR A 139 5.95 8.93 22.36
C THR A 139 6.14 8.19 21.03
N SER A 140 7.38 7.89 20.67
CA SER A 140 7.73 7.34 19.35
C SER A 140 7.12 5.97 19.07
N ASP A 141 7.09 5.07 20.06
CA ASP A 141 6.51 3.73 19.87
C ASP A 141 4.99 3.80 19.68
N VAL A 142 4.31 4.64 20.46
CA VAL A 142 2.87 4.87 20.29
C VAL A 142 2.57 5.50 18.93
N ASP A 143 3.38 6.48 18.50
CA ASP A 143 3.22 7.09 17.18
C ASP A 143 3.49 6.10 16.03
N THR A 144 4.38 5.13 16.22
CA THR A 144 4.61 4.05 15.26
C THR A 144 3.39 3.13 15.16
N VAL A 145 2.79 2.74 16.28
CA VAL A 145 1.54 1.97 16.29
C VAL A 145 0.40 2.77 15.63
N ARG A 146 0.28 4.06 15.96
CA ARG A 146 -0.71 4.96 15.35
C ARG A 146 -0.58 4.99 13.83
N ARG A 147 0.62 5.21 13.30
CA ARG A 147 0.89 5.22 11.84
C ARG A 147 0.58 3.87 11.20
N PHE A 148 0.91 2.77 11.85
CA PHE A 148 0.56 1.43 11.39
C PHE A 148 -0.95 1.27 11.25
N LEU A 149 -1.73 1.65 12.26
CA LEU A 149 -3.18 1.56 12.25
C LEU A 149 -3.82 2.52 11.23
N ALA A 150 -3.30 3.75 11.12
CA ALA A 150 -3.84 4.76 10.22
C ALA A 150 -3.64 4.42 8.74
N ILE A 151 -2.50 3.84 8.39
CA ILE A 151 -2.06 3.69 6.99
C ILE A 151 -1.93 2.21 6.61
N GLN A 152 -0.98 1.49 7.22
CA GLN A 152 -0.60 0.15 6.74
C GLN A 152 -1.75 -0.86 6.83
N LEU A 153 -2.43 -0.92 7.96
CA LEU A 153 -3.51 -1.90 8.15
C LEU A 153 -4.70 -1.64 7.20
N VAL A 154 -4.98 -0.36 6.92
CA VAL A 154 -6.02 0.04 5.96
C VAL A 154 -5.62 -0.28 4.53
N GLU A 155 -4.35 -0.05 4.15
CA GLU A 155 -3.84 -0.38 2.83
C GLU A 155 -3.76 -1.90 2.59
N VAL A 156 -3.42 -2.70 3.60
CA VAL A 156 -3.53 -4.17 3.53
C VAL A 156 -4.98 -4.59 3.28
N GLY A 157 -5.94 -3.99 3.99
CA GLY A 157 -7.37 -4.22 3.75
C GLY A 157 -7.76 -3.88 2.30
N ARG A 158 -7.30 -2.74 1.79
CA ARG A 158 -7.53 -2.33 0.39
C ARG A 158 -6.95 -3.33 -0.60
N ALA A 159 -5.71 -3.77 -0.39
CA ALA A 159 -5.06 -4.73 -1.28
C ALA A 159 -5.83 -6.07 -1.34
N VAL A 160 -6.30 -6.58 -0.20
CA VAL A 160 -7.11 -7.80 -0.14
C VAL A 160 -8.43 -7.66 -0.90
N PHE A 161 -9.18 -6.55 -0.68
CA PHE A 161 -10.41 -6.28 -1.43
C PHE A 161 -10.17 -6.13 -2.92
N MET A 162 -9.11 -5.41 -3.30
CA MET A 162 -8.74 -5.15 -4.68
C MET A 162 -8.37 -6.43 -5.41
N LEU A 163 -7.52 -7.28 -4.79
CA LEU A 163 -7.12 -8.56 -5.36
C LEU A 163 -8.33 -9.50 -5.51
N GLY A 164 -9.15 -9.65 -4.45
CA GLY A 164 -10.34 -10.49 -4.48
C GLY A 164 -11.35 -10.05 -5.55
N MET A 165 -11.57 -8.73 -5.67
CA MET A 165 -12.50 -8.17 -6.65
C MET A 165 -11.98 -8.33 -8.09
N ALA A 166 -10.69 -8.02 -8.32
CA ALA A 166 -10.06 -8.19 -9.62
C ALA A 166 -10.18 -9.65 -10.10
N ILE A 167 -9.77 -10.58 -9.25
CA ILE A 167 -9.84 -12.02 -9.54
C ILE A 167 -11.30 -12.44 -9.88
N ALA A 168 -12.26 -12.05 -9.04
CA ALA A 168 -13.66 -12.42 -9.25
C ALA A 168 -14.22 -11.89 -10.58
N ILE A 169 -13.93 -10.60 -10.89
CA ILE A 169 -14.43 -10.00 -12.15
C ILE A 169 -13.69 -10.58 -13.36
N MET A 170 -12.37 -10.71 -13.32
CA MET A 170 -11.57 -11.24 -14.42
C MET A 170 -12.00 -12.68 -14.77
N PHE A 171 -12.20 -13.55 -13.77
CA PHE A 171 -12.72 -14.91 -13.99
C PHE A 171 -14.13 -14.92 -14.57
N SER A 172 -14.97 -13.95 -14.24
CA SER A 172 -16.32 -13.84 -14.81
C SER A 172 -16.32 -13.38 -16.27
N LEU A 173 -15.25 -12.69 -16.71
CA LEU A 173 -15.12 -12.15 -18.06
C LEU A 173 -14.53 -13.18 -19.03
N ASP A 174 -13.36 -13.70 -18.72
CA ASP A 174 -12.66 -14.73 -19.50
C ASP A 174 -11.65 -15.50 -18.64
N VAL A 175 -11.88 -16.80 -18.47
CA VAL A 175 -11.03 -17.68 -17.65
C VAL A 175 -9.62 -17.81 -18.21
N ARG A 176 -9.49 -17.91 -19.55
CA ARG A 176 -8.20 -18.14 -20.22
C ARG A 176 -7.29 -16.91 -20.06
N MET A 177 -7.87 -15.74 -20.32
CA MET A 177 -7.16 -14.49 -20.18
C MET A 177 -6.74 -14.22 -18.72
N THR A 178 -7.62 -14.57 -17.77
CA THR A 178 -7.31 -14.47 -16.33
C THR A 178 -6.12 -15.34 -15.93
N LEU A 179 -6.05 -16.58 -16.42
CA LEU A 179 -4.91 -17.46 -16.14
C LEU A 179 -3.60 -16.92 -16.73
N VAL A 180 -3.65 -16.31 -17.91
CA VAL A 180 -2.48 -15.65 -18.50
C VAL A 180 -2.07 -14.45 -17.67
N SER A 181 -3.01 -13.58 -17.28
CA SER A 181 -2.76 -12.43 -16.41
C SER A 181 -2.15 -12.82 -15.06
N MET A 182 -2.54 -13.98 -14.52
CA MET A 182 -2.04 -14.45 -13.24
C MET A 182 -0.74 -15.27 -13.32
N SER A 183 -0.27 -15.60 -14.53
CA SER A 183 0.84 -16.56 -14.71
C SER A 183 2.17 -16.10 -14.10
N ILE A 184 2.45 -14.80 -14.08
CA ILE A 184 3.70 -14.21 -13.57
C ILE A 184 3.61 -13.85 -12.08
N ILE A 185 2.41 -13.64 -11.53
CA ILE A 185 2.21 -13.24 -10.12
C ILE A 185 2.93 -14.15 -9.13
N PRO A 186 2.86 -15.50 -9.24
CA PRO A 186 3.62 -16.38 -8.35
C PRO A 186 5.14 -16.17 -8.43
N GLY A 187 5.65 -15.86 -9.65
CA GLY A 187 7.06 -15.55 -9.87
C GLY A 187 7.48 -14.24 -9.19
N ILE A 188 6.65 -13.19 -9.31
CA ILE A 188 6.87 -11.91 -8.62
C ILE A 188 6.87 -12.12 -7.11
N PHE A 189 5.90 -12.87 -6.57
CA PHE A 189 5.80 -13.15 -5.14
C PHE A 189 7.02 -13.91 -4.61
N LEU A 190 7.47 -14.95 -5.33
CA LEU A 190 8.67 -15.69 -4.97
C LEU A 190 9.92 -14.79 -5.00
N PHE A 191 10.09 -14.01 -6.06
CA PHE A 191 11.19 -13.06 -6.18
C PHE A 191 11.18 -12.04 -5.04
N SER A 192 10.04 -11.41 -4.77
CA SER A 192 9.89 -10.43 -3.69
C SER A 192 10.22 -11.02 -2.32
N THR A 193 9.78 -12.26 -2.05
CA THR A 193 10.05 -12.94 -0.77
C THR A 193 11.55 -13.22 -0.59
N LEU A 194 12.21 -13.75 -1.61
CA LEU A 194 13.64 -14.02 -1.56
C LEU A 194 14.47 -12.74 -1.43
N TYR A 195 14.05 -11.70 -2.12
CA TYR A 195 14.75 -10.42 -2.10
C TYR A 195 14.56 -9.69 -0.76
N TYR A 196 13.36 -9.75 -0.19
CA TYR A 196 13.06 -9.17 1.13
C TYR A 196 14.00 -9.70 2.22
N MET A 197 14.33 -11.00 2.21
CA MET A 197 15.25 -11.57 3.18
C MET A 197 16.64 -10.92 3.09
N LYS A 198 17.11 -10.69 1.87
CA LYS A 198 18.41 -10.07 1.59
C LYS A 198 18.45 -8.58 1.96
N VAL A 199 17.38 -7.86 1.62
CA VAL A 199 17.22 -6.44 1.98
C VAL A 199 17.16 -6.27 3.50
N LYS A 200 16.43 -7.15 4.20
CA LYS A 200 16.35 -7.13 5.67
C LYS A 200 17.73 -7.29 6.34
N GLU A 201 18.56 -8.20 5.85
CA GLU A 201 19.92 -8.41 6.35
C GLU A 201 20.79 -7.17 6.14
N SER A 202 20.84 -6.64 4.91
CA SER A 202 21.56 -5.39 4.61
C SER A 202 21.06 -4.19 5.40
N PHE A 203 19.75 -4.12 5.69
CA PHE A 203 19.19 -3.06 6.52
C PHE A 203 19.70 -3.13 7.96
N LEU A 204 19.75 -4.34 8.54
CA LEU A 204 20.32 -4.55 9.90
C LEU A 204 21.79 -4.15 9.97
N GLU A 205 22.58 -4.50 8.95
CA GLU A 205 23.99 -4.09 8.88
C GLU A 205 24.16 -2.56 8.82
N CYS A 206 23.27 -1.87 8.08
CA CYS A 206 23.25 -0.41 8.04
C CYS A 206 22.89 0.20 9.39
N ASP A 207 21.85 -0.32 10.05
CA ASP A 207 21.35 0.14 11.35
C ASP A 207 22.44 0.00 12.44
N GLU A 208 23.14 -1.14 12.48
CA GLU A 208 24.26 -1.37 13.38
C GLU A 208 25.42 -0.41 13.12
N SER A 209 25.75 -0.12 11.85
CA SER A 209 26.83 0.80 11.51
C SER A 209 26.44 2.26 11.80
N GLU A 210 25.16 2.64 11.63
CA GLU A 210 24.63 3.94 12.03
C GLU A 210 24.74 4.13 13.56
N GLY A 211 24.43 3.07 14.32
CA GLY A 211 24.60 3.05 15.77
C GLY A 211 26.06 3.30 16.20
N GLN A 212 27.04 2.67 15.51
CA GLN A 212 28.46 2.88 15.76
C GLN A 212 28.87 4.34 15.44
N LEU A 213 28.43 4.88 14.30
CA LEU A 213 28.69 6.26 13.90
C LEU A 213 28.14 7.26 14.93
N THR A 214 26.92 7.02 15.39
CA THR A 214 26.24 7.83 16.40
C THR A 214 27.00 7.79 17.74
N THR A 215 27.50 6.62 18.13
CA THR A 215 28.30 6.45 19.35
C THR A 215 29.59 7.27 19.29
N VAL A 216 30.34 7.18 18.18
CA VAL A 216 31.56 7.97 17.98
C VAL A 216 31.27 9.47 18.03
N LEU A 217 30.17 9.91 17.42
CA LEU A 217 29.75 11.31 17.46
C LEU A 217 29.40 11.75 18.89
N GLN A 218 28.65 10.94 19.63
CA GLN A 218 28.26 11.23 21.01
C GLN A 218 29.47 11.30 21.96
N GLU A 219 30.41 10.33 21.81
CA GLU A 219 31.65 10.35 22.57
C GLU A 219 32.46 11.64 22.33
N ASN A 220 32.59 12.04 21.06
CA ASN A 220 33.32 13.27 20.69
C ASN A 220 32.63 14.51 21.24
N LEU A 221 31.29 14.64 21.11
CA LEU A 221 30.54 15.78 21.62
C LEU A 221 30.61 15.87 23.14
N THR A 222 30.55 14.76 23.84
CA THR A 222 30.66 14.72 25.32
C THR A 222 32.08 15.04 25.77
N GLY A 223 33.09 14.52 25.07
CA GLY A 223 34.50 14.71 25.34
C GLY A 223 35.13 15.98 24.73
N MET A 224 34.37 16.87 24.10
CA MET A 224 34.86 18.00 23.31
C MET A 224 35.85 18.89 24.06
N ARG A 225 35.66 19.08 25.34
CA ARG A 225 36.60 19.89 26.19
C ARG A 225 37.97 19.22 26.30
N VAL A 226 38.00 17.89 26.44
CA VAL A 226 39.21 17.08 26.52
C VAL A 226 39.93 17.10 25.18
N VAL A 227 39.20 16.84 24.10
CA VAL A 227 39.72 16.84 22.72
C VAL A 227 40.40 18.19 22.39
N ARG A 228 39.80 19.31 22.80
CA ARG A 228 40.37 20.65 22.62
C ARG A 228 41.59 20.90 23.51
N ALA A 229 41.55 20.47 24.78
CA ALA A 229 42.65 20.66 25.71
C ALA A 229 43.94 19.95 25.27
N PHE A 230 43.77 18.75 24.61
CA PHE A 230 44.88 17.96 24.10
C PHE A 230 45.19 18.18 22.62
N ALA A 231 44.51 19.14 21.94
CA ALA A 231 44.63 19.42 20.50
C ALA A 231 44.48 18.16 19.60
N ARG A 232 43.57 17.23 19.97
CA ARG A 232 43.37 15.95 19.29
C ARG A 232 42.24 15.97 18.26
N GLN A 233 41.80 17.12 17.78
CA GLN A 233 40.75 17.26 16.76
C GLN A 233 41.05 16.49 15.46
N PRO A 234 42.29 16.44 14.92
CA PRO A 234 42.55 15.65 13.73
C PRO A 234 42.30 14.15 13.95
N TYR A 235 42.72 13.62 15.11
CA TYR A 235 42.51 12.21 15.46
C TYR A 235 41.04 11.84 15.55
N GLU A 236 40.23 12.65 16.21
CA GLU A 236 38.79 12.42 16.33
C GLU A 236 38.09 12.51 14.98
N ARG A 237 38.52 13.41 14.10
CA ARG A 237 38.00 13.48 12.73
C ARG A 237 38.34 12.24 11.94
N ASP A 238 39.59 11.77 12.01
CA ASP A 238 40.02 10.57 11.29
C ASP A 238 39.27 9.32 11.78
N LYS A 239 39.05 9.20 13.11
CA LYS A 239 38.21 8.16 13.72
C LYS A 239 36.77 8.21 13.20
N PHE A 240 36.17 9.40 13.13
CA PHE A 240 34.82 9.58 12.59
C PHE A 240 34.76 9.25 11.10
N ASP A 241 35.75 9.71 10.32
CA ASP A 241 35.81 9.46 8.87
C ASP A 241 35.93 7.98 8.54
N GLU A 242 36.63 7.19 9.35
CA GLU A 242 36.72 5.72 9.19
C GLU A 242 35.36 5.05 9.34
N VAL A 243 34.66 5.32 10.44
CA VAL A 243 33.32 4.75 10.71
C VAL A 243 32.28 5.25 9.70
N ASN A 244 32.36 6.53 9.31
CA ASN A 244 31.49 7.11 8.31
C ASN A 244 31.68 6.49 6.91
N ARG A 245 32.91 6.09 6.55
CA ARG A 245 33.16 5.36 5.29
C ARG A 245 32.54 3.97 5.32
N ASP A 246 32.62 3.25 6.44
CA ASP A 246 31.98 1.95 6.60
C ASP A 246 30.46 2.08 6.46
N PHE A 247 29.86 3.00 7.21
CA PHE A 247 28.43 3.29 7.10
C PHE A 247 28.00 3.65 5.67
N ARG A 248 28.73 4.57 5.03
CA ARG A 248 28.47 4.95 3.62
C ARG A 248 28.56 3.75 2.68
N GLY A 249 29.52 2.85 2.89
CA GLY A 249 29.66 1.61 2.11
C GLY A 249 28.43 0.70 2.23
N LYS A 250 27.98 0.46 3.45
CA LYS A 250 26.80 -0.37 3.73
C LYS A 250 25.51 0.25 3.17
N VAL A 251 25.31 1.56 3.37
CA VAL A 251 24.19 2.29 2.78
C VAL A 251 24.22 2.25 1.26
N SER A 252 25.38 2.41 0.63
CA SER A 252 25.52 2.30 -0.82
C SER A 252 25.14 0.92 -1.34
N ASN A 253 25.55 -0.14 -0.63
CA ASN A 253 25.19 -1.52 -0.96
C ASN A 253 23.68 -1.76 -0.82
N LEU A 254 23.06 -1.28 0.27
CA LEU A 254 21.61 -1.35 0.48
C LEU A 254 20.84 -0.63 -0.63
N ILE A 255 21.24 0.60 -0.96
CA ILE A 255 20.59 1.38 -2.03
C ILE A 255 20.76 0.69 -3.38
N SER A 256 21.94 0.14 -3.67
CA SER A 256 22.17 -0.62 -4.91
C SER A 256 21.30 -1.86 -4.97
N LEU A 257 21.13 -2.57 -3.84
CA LEU A 257 20.25 -3.71 -3.72
C LEU A 257 18.80 -3.28 -4.00
N LEU A 258 18.31 -2.22 -3.37
CA LEU A 258 16.97 -1.69 -3.59
C LEU A 258 16.77 -1.23 -5.05
N ALA A 259 17.77 -0.59 -5.68
CA ALA A 259 17.70 -0.19 -7.07
C ALA A 259 17.52 -1.39 -8.00
N TRP A 260 18.27 -2.49 -7.78
CA TRP A 260 18.10 -3.73 -8.51
C TRP A 260 16.72 -4.36 -8.28
N TYR A 261 16.22 -4.34 -7.04
CA TYR A 261 14.89 -4.85 -6.72
C TYR A 261 13.80 -4.11 -7.49
N TRP A 262 13.79 -2.79 -7.42
CA TRP A 262 12.78 -1.97 -8.10
C TRP A 262 12.86 -2.14 -9.62
N SER A 263 14.07 -2.08 -10.19
CA SER A 263 14.25 -2.22 -11.64
C SER A 263 13.79 -3.57 -12.18
N PHE A 264 14.08 -4.66 -11.44
CA PHE A 264 13.67 -6.00 -11.85
C PHE A 264 12.18 -6.24 -11.62
N SER A 265 11.61 -5.70 -10.55
CA SER A 265 10.16 -5.74 -10.29
C SER A 265 9.39 -5.00 -11.39
N ASP A 266 9.83 -3.80 -11.77
CA ASP A 266 9.24 -3.05 -12.87
C ASP A 266 9.35 -3.80 -14.20
N PHE A 267 10.49 -4.43 -14.46
CA PHE A 267 10.67 -5.27 -15.65
C PHE A 267 9.67 -6.44 -15.70
N LEU A 268 9.50 -7.18 -14.58
CA LEU A 268 8.53 -8.26 -14.51
C LEU A 268 7.09 -7.76 -14.70
N SER A 269 6.76 -6.62 -14.10
CA SER A 269 5.44 -5.99 -14.23
C SER A 269 5.15 -5.56 -15.68
N MET A 270 6.13 -4.96 -16.35
CA MET A 270 6.01 -4.59 -17.76
C MET A 270 5.96 -5.81 -18.69
N LEU A 271 6.71 -6.87 -18.37
CA LEU A 271 6.64 -8.14 -19.08
C LEU A 271 5.25 -8.77 -18.97
N GLN A 272 4.66 -8.77 -17.78
CA GLN A 272 3.31 -9.25 -17.53
C GLN A 272 2.28 -8.44 -18.35
N MET A 273 2.34 -7.12 -18.31
CA MET A 273 1.48 -6.25 -19.10
C MET A 273 1.64 -6.53 -20.61
N GLY A 274 2.88 -6.75 -21.08
CA GLY A 274 3.17 -7.11 -22.47
C GLY A 274 2.54 -8.45 -22.88
N ILE A 275 2.64 -9.48 -22.03
CA ILE A 275 2.03 -10.80 -22.27
C ILE A 275 0.50 -10.69 -22.32
N VAL A 276 -0.11 -9.96 -21.38
CA VAL A 276 -1.55 -9.70 -21.34
C VAL A 276 -2.01 -8.99 -22.61
N LEU A 277 -1.28 -7.96 -23.04
CA LEU A 277 -1.61 -7.20 -24.24
C LEU A 277 -1.49 -8.04 -25.49
N VAL A 278 -0.38 -8.76 -25.71
CA VAL A 278 -0.15 -9.60 -26.89
C VAL A 278 -1.17 -10.73 -26.98
N SER A 279 -1.40 -11.45 -25.88
CA SER A 279 -2.38 -12.53 -25.81
C SER A 279 -3.79 -12.01 -26.03
N GLY A 280 -4.14 -10.89 -25.44
CA GLY A 280 -5.44 -10.27 -25.58
C GLY A 280 -5.71 -9.75 -27.00
N VAL A 281 -4.73 -9.13 -27.65
CA VAL A 281 -4.84 -8.72 -29.07
C VAL A 281 -5.03 -9.95 -29.96
N TYR A 282 -4.23 -11.00 -29.75
CA TYR A 282 -4.36 -12.25 -30.51
C TYR A 282 -5.78 -12.83 -30.40
N TRP A 283 -6.35 -12.93 -29.21
CA TRP A 283 -7.70 -13.44 -29.00
C TRP A 283 -8.80 -12.49 -29.50
N THR A 284 -8.57 -11.18 -29.43
CA THR A 284 -9.50 -10.19 -29.98
C THR A 284 -9.56 -10.28 -31.51
N VAL A 285 -8.43 -10.37 -32.19
CA VAL A 285 -8.35 -10.53 -33.64
C VAL A 285 -8.93 -11.87 -34.09
N SER A 286 -8.74 -12.92 -33.30
CA SER A 286 -9.32 -14.26 -33.55
C SER A 286 -10.83 -14.33 -33.25
N GLY A 287 -11.47 -13.26 -32.79
CA GLY A 287 -12.90 -13.21 -32.51
C GLY A 287 -13.33 -13.93 -31.22
N HIS A 288 -12.40 -14.34 -30.38
CA HIS A 288 -12.69 -15.02 -29.11
C HIS A 288 -12.94 -14.07 -27.94
N MET A 289 -12.53 -12.81 -28.06
CA MET A 289 -12.67 -11.79 -27.04
C MET A 289 -13.02 -10.44 -27.66
N THR A 290 -13.75 -9.59 -26.93
CA THR A 290 -14.09 -8.24 -27.41
C THR A 290 -12.96 -7.25 -27.06
N LEU A 291 -12.87 -6.15 -27.82
CA LEU A 291 -11.90 -5.09 -27.57
C LEU A 291 -12.12 -4.44 -26.19
N GLY A 292 -13.39 -4.23 -25.80
CA GLY A 292 -13.69 -3.69 -24.47
C GLY A 292 -13.25 -4.61 -23.34
N THR A 293 -13.31 -5.94 -23.51
CA THR A 293 -12.78 -6.89 -22.54
C THR A 293 -11.27 -6.78 -22.44
N LEU A 294 -10.54 -6.65 -23.54
CA LEU A 294 -9.08 -6.39 -23.51
C LEU A 294 -8.73 -5.13 -22.71
N VAL A 295 -9.47 -4.04 -22.93
CA VAL A 295 -9.27 -2.77 -22.20
C VAL A 295 -9.49 -2.95 -20.70
N VAL A 296 -10.50 -3.74 -20.30
CA VAL A 296 -10.72 -4.05 -18.87
C VAL A 296 -9.56 -4.83 -18.29
N PHE A 297 -9.08 -5.88 -18.96
CA PHE A 297 -7.96 -6.68 -18.49
C PHE A 297 -6.69 -5.85 -18.31
N THR A 298 -6.33 -5.03 -19.30
CA THR A 298 -5.15 -4.15 -19.19
C THR A 298 -5.29 -3.10 -18.08
N THR A 299 -6.50 -2.59 -17.86
CA THR A 299 -6.77 -1.62 -16.77
C THR A 299 -6.67 -2.29 -15.41
N TYR A 300 -7.28 -3.48 -15.24
CA TYR A 300 -7.21 -4.22 -13.97
C TYR A 300 -5.80 -4.69 -13.66
N GLU A 301 -5.04 -5.13 -14.67
CA GLU A 301 -3.63 -5.44 -14.52
C GLU A 301 -2.85 -4.25 -13.98
N GLY A 302 -3.02 -3.07 -14.57
CA GLY A 302 -2.39 -1.83 -14.08
C GLY A 302 -2.78 -1.47 -12.64
N MET A 303 -4.02 -1.78 -12.22
CA MET A 303 -4.45 -1.58 -10.84
C MET A 303 -3.80 -2.57 -9.86
N LEU A 304 -3.54 -3.81 -10.31
CA LEU A 304 -2.97 -4.88 -9.48
C LEU A 304 -1.45 -4.77 -9.30
N LEU A 305 -0.75 -4.13 -10.24
CA LEU A 305 0.70 -3.99 -10.17
C LEU A 305 1.19 -3.20 -8.94
N TRP A 306 0.41 -2.25 -8.46
CA TRP A 306 0.81 -1.44 -7.30
C TRP A 306 0.80 -2.20 -5.95
N PRO A 307 -0.21 -3.06 -5.65
CA PRO A 307 -0.24 -3.81 -4.38
C PRO A 307 0.63 -5.07 -4.39
N VAL A 308 0.98 -5.62 -5.55
CA VAL A 308 1.80 -6.81 -5.76
C VAL A 308 3.27 -6.44 -5.83
#